data_73eec0a0fa28418430185ba15b887aa0
#
_entry.id   73eec0a0fa28418430185ba15b887aa0
#
_cell.length_a   1.000
_cell.length_b   1.000
_cell.length_c   1.000
_cell.angle_alpha   90.00
_cell.angle_beta   90.00
_cell.angle_gamma   90.00
#
_symmetry.space_group_name_H-M   'P 1'
#
loop_
_entity.id
_entity.type
_entity.pdbx_description
1 polymer ?
#
loop_
_entity_poly.entity_id
_entity_poly.type
_entity_poly.pdbx_seq_one_letter_code
_entity_poly.pdbx_strand_id
1 'polypeptide(L)'
;GNFFPIWDWVGGRFSVWGAIGLPVAIALGADTFKRFLAGAHAMDQHASTAPLQNNLPALMAMFAYWNSEKLDVSSYCFLPYDERLRVMVDWLQQLEMESLGKSTAADGTPVIGKTSLAVWGGHGNESQHSFYQFLREGTAKNSIDVFWCEKPGHAHKEPVSYTHLRAHETK
;
A
#
# COMPACT_ATOMS: atom_id res chain seq x y z
N GLY A 1 16.28 4.14 34.14
CA GLY A 1 16.21 3.76 32.73
C GLY A 1 15.47 4.85 31.95
N ASN A 2 15.74 4.93 30.65
CA ASN A 2 15.04 5.88 29.78
C ASN A 2 13.65 5.33 29.45
N PHE A 3 12.61 6.18 29.56
CA PHE A 3 11.23 5.83 29.24
C PHE A 3 10.80 6.64 28.02
N PHE A 4 10.28 5.96 27.01
CA PHE A 4 9.77 6.57 25.78
C PHE A 4 8.28 6.26 25.68
N PRO A 5 7.39 7.23 25.95
CA PRO A 5 5.95 6.98 25.98
C PRO A 5 5.39 6.77 24.58
N ILE A 6 4.38 5.90 24.50
CA ILE A 6 3.49 5.76 23.34
C ILE A 6 2.11 6.20 23.80
N TRP A 7 1.46 7.05 23.02
CA TRP A 7 0.17 7.61 23.34
C TRP A 7 -0.97 6.68 22.94
N ASP A 8 -2.06 6.69 23.65
CA ASP A 8 -3.21 5.79 23.44
C ASP A 8 -3.86 5.93 22.05
N TRP A 9 -3.70 7.09 21.41
CA TRP A 9 -4.21 7.33 20.05
C TRP A 9 -3.28 6.82 18.93
N VAL A 10 -2.10 6.31 19.27
CA VAL A 10 -1.14 5.80 18.29
C VAL A 10 -1.47 4.34 18.00
N GLY A 11 -2.11 4.07 16.86
CA GLY A 11 -2.34 2.70 16.37
C GLY A 11 -1.02 2.00 16.02
N GLY A 12 -0.97 0.67 16.21
CA GLY A 12 0.23 -0.14 15.98
C GLY A 12 0.87 0.06 14.60
N ARG A 13 0.05 0.14 13.54
CA ARG A 13 0.52 0.31 12.14
C ARG A 13 1.20 1.64 11.86
N PHE A 14 0.90 2.64 12.67
CA PHE A 14 1.45 3.99 12.57
C PHE A 14 2.49 4.29 13.67
N SER A 15 2.77 3.34 14.54
CA SER A 15 3.65 3.53 15.70
C SER A 15 5.10 3.81 15.34
N VAL A 16 5.54 3.41 14.14
CA VAL A 16 6.89 3.70 13.63
C VAL A 16 7.18 5.20 13.50
N TRP A 17 6.15 6.04 13.39
CA TRP A 17 6.29 7.51 13.39
C TRP A 17 6.69 8.08 14.74
N GLY A 18 6.44 7.36 15.82
CA GLY A 18 6.73 7.75 17.20
C GLY A 18 7.91 7.00 17.82
N ALA A 19 7.83 6.77 19.13
CA ALA A 19 8.88 6.14 19.92
C ALA A 19 9.28 4.73 19.47
N ILE A 20 8.36 3.97 18.88
CA ILE A 20 8.63 2.64 18.28
C ILE A 20 9.62 2.73 17.12
N GLY A 21 9.71 3.87 16.44
CA GLY A 21 10.69 4.11 15.38
C GLY A 21 12.13 4.32 15.87
N LEU A 22 12.39 4.40 17.16
CA LEU A 22 13.73 4.61 17.71
C LEU A 22 14.76 3.56 17.22
N PRO A 23 14.46 2.25 17.21
CA PRO A 23 15.38 1.26 16.65
C PRO A 23 15.73 1.52 15.18
N VAL A 24 14.76 1.99 14.38
CA VAL A 24 14.98 2.35 12.97
C VAL A 24 15.90 3.57 12.88
N ALA A 25 15.68 4.59 13.71
CA ALA A 25 16.53 5.77 13.77
C ALA A 25 17.97 5.44 14.21
N ILE A 26 18.15 4.48 15.12
CA ILE A 26 19.48 4.00 15.55
C ILE A 26 20.15 3.22 14.42
N ALA A 27 19.44 2.32 13.76
CA ALA A 27 20.00 1.45 12.72
C ALA A 27 20.37 2.20 11.43
N LEU A 28 19.54 3.15 11.00
CA LEU A 28 19.66 3.86 9.72
C LEU A 28 20.19 5.28 9.84
N GLY A 29 20.34 5.77 11.06
CA GLY A 29 20.73 7.14 11.37
C GLY A 29 19.54 8.11 11.41
N ALA A 30 19.67 9.15 12.26
CA ALA A 30 18.61 10.12 12.51
C ALA A 30 18.16 10.88 11.23
N ASP A 31 19.09 11.18 10.31
CA ASP A 31 18.76 11.91 9.09
C ASP A 31 17.94 11.07 8.12
N THR A 32 18.21 9.77 8.03
CA THR A 32 17.39 8.85 7.24
C THR A 32 15.98 8.73 7.84
N PHE A 33 15.88 8.63 9.15
CA PHE A 33 14.59 8.59 9.84
C PHE A 33 13.79 9.90 9.65
N LYS A 34 14.43 11.06 9.73
CA LYS A 34 13.78 12.35 9.44
C LYS A 34 13.25 12.43 8.01
N ARG A 35 14.00 11.92 7.01
CA ARG A 35 13.51 11.86 5.63
C ARG A 35 12.31 10.94 5.46
N PHE A 36 12.30 9.84 6.20
CA PHE A 36 11.14 8.93 6.24
C PHE A 36 9.89 9.65 6.79
N LEU A 37 10.02 10.36 7.92
CA LEU A 37 8.94 11.18 8.47
C LEU A 37 8.49 12.30 7.50
N ALA A 38 9.44 12.93 6.83
CA ALA A 38 9.13 13.98 5.85
C ALA A 38 8.31 13.46 4.66
N GLY A 39 8.51 12.21 4.24
CA GLY A 39 7.70 11.57 3.21
C GLY A 39 6.23 11.43 3.63
N ALA A 40 5.98 10.97 4.86
CA ALA A 40 4.63 10.90 5.43
C ALA A 40 3.99 12.29 5.53
N HIS A 41 4.73 13.27 6.05
CA HIS A 41 4.26 14.66 6.16
C HIS A 41 3.90 15.26 4.79
N ALA A 42 4.68 14.98 3.77
CA ALA A 42 4.38 15.45 2.41
C ALA A 42 3.04 14.88 1.90
N MET A 43 2.73 13.61 2.21
CA MET A 43 1.44 13.03 1.86
C MET A 43 0.29 13.62 2.68
N ASP A 44 0.50 13.90 3.97
CA ASP A 44 -0.51 14.57 4.81
C ASP A 44 -0.84 15.97 4.27
N GLN A 45 0.18 16.73 3.86
CA GLN A 45 -0.01 18.04 3.22
C GLN A 45 -0.78 17.89 1.90
N HIS A 46 -0.39 16.94 1.05
CA HIS A 46 -1.09 16.67 -0.19
C HIS A 46 -2.57 16.29 0.06
N ALA A 47 -2.83 15.37 0.98
CA ALA A 47 -4.18 14.92 1.28
C ALA A 47 -5.08 16.04 1.82
N SER A 48 -4.52 16.97 2.60
CA SER A 48 -5.28 18.08 3.22
C SER A 48 -5.48 19.30 2.30
N THR A 49 -4.63 19.48 1.29
CA THR A 49 -4.63 20.73 0.48
C THR A 49 -4.93 20.52 -0.99
N ALA A 50 -4.72 19.33 -1.55
CA ALA A 50 -4.96 19.09 -2.97
C ALA A 50 -6.45 19.12 -3.32
N PRO A 51 -6.85 19.74 -4.45
CA PRO A 51 -8.22 19.64 -4.95
C PRO A 51 -8.60 18.17 -5.20
N LEU A 52 -9.86 17.82 -5.03
CA LEU A 52 -10.34 16.43 -5.08
C LEU A 52 -9.88 15.66 -6.33
N GLN A 53 -9.91 16.30 -7.50
CA GLN A 53 -9.50 15.70 -8.77
C GLN A 53 -8.00 15.39 -8.87
N ASN A 54 -7.19 15.94 -7.97
CA ASN A 54 -5.76 15.74 -7.91
C ASN A 54 -5.31 15.12 -6.58
N ASN A 55 -6.26 14.84 -5.67
CA ASN A 55 -6.00 14.31 -4.34
C ASN A 55 -5.83 12.79 -4.41
N LEU A 56 -4.60 12.32 -4.38
CA LEU A 56 -4.27 10.90 -4.57
C LEU A 56 -4.99 9.99 -3.56
N PRO A 57 -4.93 10.22 -2.24
CA PRO A 57 -5.67 9.40 -1.27
C PRO A 57 -7.18 9.37 -1.51
N ALA A 58 -7.78 10.51 -1.85
CA ALA A 58 -9.22 10.58 -2.13
C ALA A 58 -9.59 9.81 -3.41
N LEU A 59 -8.79 9.94 -4.47
CA LEU A 59 -8.99 9.19 -5.71
C LEU A 59 -8.84 7.69 -5.50
N MET A 60 -7.83 7.25 -4.75
CA MET A 60 -7.66 5.83 -4.41
C MET A 60 -8.86 5.29 -3.63
N ALA A 61 -9.35 6.02 -2.65
CA ALA A 61 -10.55 5.64 -1.89
C ALA A 61 -11.80 5.56 -2.78
N MET A 62 -11.99 6.51 -3.69
CA MET A 62 -13.09 6.50 -4.65
C MET A 62 -13.02 5.30 -5.61
N PHE A 63 -11.83 4.97 -6.12
CA PHE A 63 -11.64 3.79 -6.96
C PHE A 63 -11.85 2.50 -6.20
N ALA A 64 -11.37 2.39 -4.96
CA ALA A 64 -11.61 1.23 -4.11
C ALA A 64 -13.11 1.01 -3.88
N TYR A 65 -13.84 2.06 -3.53
CA TYR A 65 -15.30 2.01 -3.38
C TYR A 65 -16.00 1.63 -4.69
N TRP A 66 -15.63 2.25 -5.80
CA TRP A 66 -16.24 1.96 -7.11
C TRP A 66 -16.00 0.50 -7.53
N ASN A 67 -14.77 0.02 -7.41
CA ASN A 67 -14.40 -1.36 -7.73
C ASN A 67 -15.19 -2.35 -6.89
N SER A 68 -15.28 -2.12 -5.58
CA SER A 68 -16.00 -2.99 -4.66
C SER A 68 -17.52 -2.99 -4.89
N GLU A 69 -18.13 -1.82 -4.90
CA GLU A 69 -19.60 -1.68 -4.83
C GLU A 69 -20.27 -1.65 -6.21
N LYS A 70 -19.58 -1.20 -7.25
CA LYS A 70 -20.17 -1.06 -8.60
C LYS A 70 -19.70 -2.13 -9.57
N LEU A 71 -18.44 -2.54 -9.47
CA LEU A 71 -17.89 -3.55 -10.36
C LEU A 71 -17.84 -4.96 -9.75
N ASP A 72 -18.26 -5.08 -8.50
CA ASP A 72 -18.26 -6.35 -7.74
C ASP A 72 -16.89 -7.01 -7.65
N VAL A 73 -15.84 -6.20 -7.57
CA VAL A 73 -14.49 -6.69 -7.31
C VAL A 73 -14.41 -7.17 -5.86
N SER A 74 -13.80 -8.31 -5.63
CA SER A 74 -13.64 -8.92 -4.30
C SER A 74 -12.20 -9.01 -3.82
N SER A 75 -11.24 -8.74 -4.69
CA SER A 75 -9.82 -8.79 -4.33
C SER A 75 -9.01 -7.65 -4.91
N TYR A 76 -7.94 -7.29 -4.20
CA TYR A 76 -7.02 -6.23 -4.54
C TYR A 76 -5.60 -6.81 -4.60
N CYS A 77 -5.04 -6.80 -5.80
CA CYS A 77 -3.69 -7.27 -6.08
C CYS A 77 -2.71 -6.10 -6.07
N PHE A 78 -1.73 -6.12 -5.19
CA PHE A 78 -0.70 -5.09 -5.10
C PHE A 78 0.64 -5.63 -5.61
N LEU A 79 1.22 -4.97 -6.61
CA LEU A 79 2.43 -5.40 -7.32
C LEU A 79 3.54 -4.35 -7.17
N PRO A 80 4.37 -4.42 -6.11
CA PRO A 80 5.55 -3.59 -6.01
C PRO A 80 6.65 -4.09 -6.95
N TYR A 81 7.22 -3.17 -7.75
CA TYR A 81 8.36 -3.40 -8.63
C TYR A 81 9.66 -2.79 -8.07
N ASP A 82 9.70 -2.54 -6.79
CA ASP A 82 10.88 -2.04 -6.09
C ASP A 82 11.14 -2.87 -4.84
N GLU A 83 12.37 -3.32 -4.67
CA GLU A 83 12.78 -4.17 -3.54
C GLU A 83 12.50 -3.52 -2.17
N ARG A 84 12.55 -2.19 -2.11
CA ARG A 84 12.22 -1.43 -0.90
C ARG A 84 10.77 -1.57 -0.46
N LEU A 85 9.89 -1.98 -1.37
CA LEU A 85 8.46 -2.19 -1.15
C LEU A 85 8.08 -3.68 -1.05
N ARG A 86 9.05 -4.60 -1.00
CA ARG A 86 8.81 -6.06 -1.04
C ARG A 86 7.80 -6.53 0.00
N VAL A 87 7.87 -6.01 1.22
CA VAL A 87 6.99 -6.39 2.33
C VAL A 87 5.70 -5.56 2.42
N MET A 88 5.45 -4.72 1.41
CA MET A 88 4.29 -3.82 1.43
C MET A 88 2.96 -4.56 1.41
N VAL A 89 2.90 -5.71 0.74
CA VAL A 89 1.68 -6.53 0.68
C VAL A 89 1.27 -6.99 2.07
N ASP A 90 2.21 -7.51 2.87
CA ASP A 90 1.94 -7.98 4.23
C ASP A 90 1.45 -6.85 5.13
N TRP A 91 2.04 -5.66 4.99
CA TRP A 91 1.60 -4.48 5.72
C TRP A 91 0.20 -4.01 5.29
N LEU A 92 -0.10 -4.02 3.99
CA LEU A 92 -1.42 -3.67 3.46
C LEU A 92 -2.50 -4.67 3.91
N GLN A 93 -2.19 -5.97 4.01
CA GLN A 93 -3.12 -6.96 4.53
C GLN A 93 -3.57 -6.59 5.94
N GLN A 94 -2.66 -6.21 6.81
CA GLN A 94 -3.02 -5.75 8.14
C GLN A 94 -3.77 -4.41 8.11
N LEU A 95 -3.30 -3.45 7.30
CA LEU A 95 -3.91 -2.13 7.19
C LEU A 95 -5.36 -2.20 6.70
N GLU A 96 -5.63 -2.99 5.68
CA GLU A 96 -6.94 -3.08 5.03
C GLU A 96 -7.81 -4.18 5.66
N MET A 97 -7.35 -5.43 5.64
CA MET A 97 -8.19 -6.58 5.99
C MET A 97 -8.48 -6.63 7.49
N GLU A 98 -7.49 -6.41 8.35
CA GLU A 98 -7.72 -6.38 9.79
C GLU A 98 -8.47 -5.12 10.23
N SER A 99 -8.14 -3.95 9.65
CA SER A 99 -8.74 -2.69 10.08
C SER A 99 -10.17 -2.53 9.59
N LEU A 100 -10.44 -2.84 8.32
CA LEU A 100 -11.72 -2.62 7.67
C LEU A 100 -12.59 -3.88 7.62
N GLY A 101 -11.99 -5.07 7.69
CA GLY A 101 -12.70 -6.37 7.59
C GLY A 101 -13.55 -6.69 8.81
N LYS A 102 -14.50 -5.80 9.13
CA LYS A 102 -15.37 -5.91 10.30
C LYS A 102 -16.84 -5.96 9.89
N SER A 103 -17.61 -6.83 10.54
CA SER A 103 -19.04 -6.98 10.29
C SER A 103 -19.92 -6.06 11.14
N THR A 104 -19.31 -5.30 12.07
CA THR A 104 -20.01 -4.45 13.02
C THR A 104 -19.49 -3.01 12.92
N ALA A 105 -20.38 -2.05 12.77
CA ALA A 105 -20.08 -0.64 12.79
C ALA A 105 -19.75 -0.14 14.22
N ALA A 106 -19.22 1.08 14.33
CA ALA A 106 -18.82 1.67 15.62
C ALA A 106 -19.99 1.84 16.61
N ASP A 107 -21.22 1.95 16.12
CA ASP A 107 -22.44 2.04 16.93
C ASP A 107 -23.03 0.66 17.32
N GLY A 108 -22.35 -0.45 16.95
CA GLY A 108 -22.77 -1.82 17.24
C GLY A 108 -23.75 -2.41 16.22
N THR A 109 -24.14 -1.68 15.18
CA THR A 109 -25.04 -2.19 14.14
C THR A 109 -24.31 -3.09 13.13
N PRO A 110 -24.97 -4.08 12.52
CA PRO A 110 -24.37 -4.83 11.42
C PRO A 110 -24.05 -3.96 10.23
N VAL A 111 -22.84 -4.15 9.64
CA VAL A 111 -22.46 -3.48 8.39
C VAL A 111 -23.15 -4.19 7.22
N ILE A 112 -23.75 -3.40 6.34
CA ILE A 112 -24.34 -3.87 5.08
C ILE A 112 -23.37 -3.56 3.94
N GLY A 113 -23.02 -4.56 3.14
CA GLY A 113 -22.07 -4.42 2.03
C GLY A 113 -20.68 -4.95 2.35
N LYS A 114 -19.71 -4.65 1.48
CA LYS A 114 -18.31 -5.10 1.63
C LYS A 114 -17.53 -4.14 2.50
N THR A 115 -16.77 -4.66 3.45
CA THR A 115 -15.98 -3.85 4.39
C THR A 115 -14.50 -3.83 4.07
N SER A 116 -14.00 -4.81 3.33
CA SER A 116 -12.62 -4.89 2.85
C SER A 116 -12.57 -5.79 1.61
N LEU A 117 -11.61 -5.54 0.75
CA LEU A 117 -11.21 -6.49 -0.28
C LEU A 117 -10.15 -7.45 0.27
N ALA A 118 -10.06 -8.65 -0.30
CA ALA A 118 -8.94 -9.54 0.00
C ALA A 118 -7.68 -8.96 -0.65
N VAL A 119 -6.73 -8.51 0.17
CA VAL A 119 -5.44 -7.96 -0.28
C VAL A 119 -4.45 -9.09 -0.49
N TRP A 120 -3.82 -9.13 -1.66
CA TRP A 120 -2.81 -10.10 -2.03
C TRP A 120 -1.86 -9.52 -3.08
N GLY A 121 -0.87 -10.28 -3.49
CA GLY A 121 0.11 -9.84 -4.47
C GLY A 121 1.50 -10.33 -4.13
N GLY A 122 2.50 -9.60 -4.60
CA GLY A 122 3.91 -9.92 -4.36
C GLY A 122 4.81 -9.08 -5.24
N HIS A 123 6.12 -9.24 -5.08
CA HIS A 123 7.10 -8.53 -5.90
C HIS A 123 6.89 -8.82 -7.40
N GLY A 124 6.69 -7.76 -8.20
CA GLY A 124 6.20 -7.87 -9.56
C GLY A 124 7.00 -8.83 -10.45
N ASN A 125 8.33 -8.79 -10.39
CA ASN A 125 9.19 -9.67 -11.19
C ASN A 125 9.02 -11.16 -10.83
N GLU A 126 8.90 -11.48 -9.54
CA GLU A 126 8.76 -12.85 -9.06
C GLU A 126 7.36 -13.40 -9.29
N SER A 127 6.37 -12.52 -9.32
CA SER A 127 4.96 -12.88 -9.48
C SER A 127 4.58 -13.27 -10.90
N GLN A 128 5.42 -12.97 -11.91
CA GLN A 128 5.13 -13.26 -13.32
C GLN A 128 4.86 -14.75 -13.59
N HIS A 129 5.59 -15.62 -12.92
CA HIS A 129 5.46 -17.08 -13.06
C HIS A 129 4.53 -17.72 -12.02
N SER A 130 3.89 -16.91 -11.15
CA SER A 130 2.97 -17.40 -10.13
C SER A 130 1.51 -17.20 -10.53
N PHE A 131 1.09 -15.95 -10.69
CA PHE A 131 -0.33 -15.63 -10.84
C PHE A 131 -0.67 -14.64 -11.97
N TYR A 132 0.28 -14.23 -12.81
CA TYR A 132 -0.02 -13.32 -13.92
C TYR A 132 -0.94 -13.91 -14.98
N GLN A 133 -0.87 -15.22 -15.20
CA GLN A 133 -1.81 -15.87 -16.10
C GLN A 133 -3.25 -15.76 -15.57
N PHE A 134 -3.45 -15.93 -14.26
CA PHE A 134 -4.75 -15.72 -13.62
C PHE A 134 -5.25 -14.28 -13.78
N LEU A 135 -4.37 -13.28 -13.63
CA LEU A 135 -4.74 -11.87 -13.82
C LEU A 135 -5.14 -11.56 -15.27
N ARG A 136 -4.53 -12.23 -16.25
CA ARG A 136 -4.80 -11.99 -17.68
C ARG A 136 -5.98 -12.78 -18.24
N GLU A 137 -6.13 -14.01 -17.82
CA GLU A 137 -7.04 -14.98 -18.45
C GLU A 137 -8.07 -15.56 -17.47
N GLY A 138 -7.92 -15.28 -16.18
CA GLY A 138 -8.88 -15.70 -15.16
C GLY A 138 -10.20 -14.93 -15.27
N THR A 139 -11.27 -15.56 -14.79
CA THR A 139 -12.62 -14.98 -14.84
C THR A 139 -12.97 -14.14 -13.62
N ALA A 140 -12.14 -14.16 -12.56
CA ALA A 140 -12.35 -13.37 -11.36
C ALA A 140 -12.01 -11.89 -11.60
N LYS A 141 -12.85 -11.00 -11.04
CA LYS A 141 -12.60 -9.56 -11.08
C LYS A 141 -11.64 -9.16 -9.97
N ASN A 142 -10.50 -8.62 -10.35
CA ASN A 142 -9.47 -8.15 -9.43
C ASN A 142 -9.17 -6.68 -9.69
N SER A 143 -8.98 -5.90 -8.64
CA SER A 143 -8.33 -4.59 -8.74
C SER A 143 -6.81 -4.79 -8.67
N ILE A 144 -6.05 -4.07 -9.49
CA ILE A 144 -4.60 -4.24 -9.57
C ILE A 144 -3.94 -2.86 -9.50
N ASP A 145 -3.02 -2.70 -8.54
CA ASP A 145 -2.14 -1.55 -8.47
C ASP A 145 -0.69 -1.97 -8.65
N VAL A 146 -0.01 -1.27 -9.53
CA VAL A 146 1.41 -1.47 -9.81
C VAL A 146 2.19 -0.29 -9.25
N PHE A 147 3.17 -0.57 -8.39
CA PHE A 147 3.98 0.45 -7.74
C PHE A 147 5.46 0.31 -8.08
N TRP A 148 6.07 1.43 -8.42
CA TRP A 148 7.52 1.50 -8.62
C TRP A 148 8.06 2.81 -8.06
N CYS A 149 9.36 2.86 -7.79
CA CYS A 149 10.04 4.09 -7.41
C CYS A 149 10.70 4.70 -8.65
N GLU A 150 10.40 5.95 -8.95
CA GLU A 150 10.97 6.69 -10.07
C GLU A 150 12.51 6.73 -10.00
N LYS A 151 13.04 6.89 -8.79
CA LYS A 151 14.49 6.87 -8.54
C LYS A 151 14.88 5.51 -7.99
N PRO A 152 15.68 4.71 -8.72
CA PRO A 152 16.14 3.42 -8.25
C PRO A 152 16.97 3.58 -6.97
N GLY A 153 16.85 2.60 -6.06
CA GLY A 153 17.62 2.55 -4.82
C GLY A 153 19.07 2.05 -4.99
N HIS A 154 19.53 1.86 -6.24
CA HIS A 154 20.85 1.29 -6.58
C HIS A 154 21.55 2.13 -7.67
N ALA A 155 22.86 1.91 -7.80
CA ALA A 155 23.70 2.64 -8.76
C ALA A 155 23.58 2.16 -10.22
N HIS A 156 22.86 1.09 -10.50
CA HIS A 156 22.65 0.58 -11.85
C HIS A 156 21.73 1.52 -12.64
N LYS A 157 22.20 1.99 -13.79
CA LYS A 157 21.54 3.02 -14.60
C LYS A 157 20.38 2.50 -15.45
N GLU A 158 20.22 1.18 -15.61
CA GLU A 158 19.18 0.63 -16.46
C GLU A 158 17.98 0.18 -15.62
N PRO A 159 16.80 0.75 -15.87
CA PRO A 159 15.57 0.26 -15.26
C PRO A 159 15.17 -1.07 -15.90
N VAL A 160 15.59 -2.18 -15.30
CA VAL A 160 15.24 -3.55 -15.75
C VAL A 160 13.72 -3.77 -15.75
N SER A 161 12.96 -2.99 -14.97
CA SER A 161 11.52 -3.14 -14.81
C SER A 161 10.69 -2.70 -16.03
N TYR A 162 11.13 -1.69 -16.79
CA TYR A 162 10.33 -1.17 -17.91
C TYR A 162 10.28 -2.07 -19.13
N THR A 163 11.33 -2.85 -19.38
CA THR A 163 11.37 -3.80 -20.50
C THR A 163 10.39 -4.97 -20.32
N HIS A 164 10.15 -5.39 -19.11
CA HIS A 164 9.24 -6.51 -18.83
C HIS A 164 7.76 -6.10 -18.90
N LEU A 165 7.41 -4.88 -18.46
CA LEU A 165 6.05 -4.37 -18.61
C LEU A 165 5.66 -4.20 -20.08
N ARG A 166 6.55 -3.70 -20.94
CA ARG A 166 6.30 -3.56 -22.39
C ARG A 166 6.23 -4.88 -23.15
N ALA A 167 6.97 -5.90 -22.73
CA ALA A 167 6.96 -7.20 -23.41
C ALA A 167 5.61 -7.94 -23.31
N HIS A 168 4.76 -7.58 -22.35
CA HIS A 168 3.43 -8.16 -22.16
C HIS A 168 2.30 -7.38 -22.86
N GLU A 169 2.55 -6.15 -23.31
CA GLU A 169 1.55 -5.32 -24.02
C GLU A 169 1.46 -5.65 -25.53
N THR A 170 2.36 -6.45 -26.07
CA THR A 170 2.52 -6.65 -27.52
C THR A 170 2.20 -8.07 -28.02
N LYS A 171 1.36 -8.83 -27.31
CA LYS A 171 0.85 -10.11 -27.84
C LYS A 171 -0.64 -10.20 -27.74
#